data_1dfb524878ae2c3470d1e73073d226e5
#
_entry.id   1dfb524878ae2c3470d1e73073d226e5
#
_cell.length_a   1.000
_cell.length_b   1.000
_cell.length_c   1.000
_cell.angle_alpha   90.00
_cell.angle_beta   90.00
_cell.angle_gamma   90.00
#
_symmetry.space_group_name_H-M   'P 1'
#
loop_
_entity.id
_entity.type
_entity.pdbx_description
1 polymer ?
#
loop_
_entity_poly.entity_id
_entity_poly.type
_entity_poly.pdbx_seq_one_letter_code
_entity_poly.pdbx_strand_id
1 'polypeptide(L)'
;VRIGRDVIEVSTYRGSDTGHQEPRRGRAKKKILPNNVFGRREEDVLRRDFTINALYYDPVKEVVTDYVDGLGHIQERRLETIGDPRERFSEDPVRMLRAVRFKAKLNLRLDAKMEKLLPRMAGTLTTVSPPRLFEEIIKVLHNGHGAVGFQALDRYGLLQFLFPSATRHFGEQDLNKTNGLIPCALRNTDQRVADRKPVISPFLFSVLLWRQVQQASRMKSGGNRSIFENLHSSADGVLQELHPTVRIPRRISAVMIEIWELQIRLEQRRPRTIKRLLSHRRFRAAYDFLLLRAGAGEVSDSLADWWTEIQEMPPTDVQRMIQGLEQSKPQRKKSTRRKRKHT
;
A
#
# COMPACT_ATOMS: atom_id res chain seq x y z
N VAL A 1 13.67 25.68 1.46
CA VAL A 1 13.89 26.74 0.46
C VAL A 1 13.34 26.27 -0.86
N ARG A 2 12.62 27.12 -1.59
CA ARG A 2 12.09 26.81 -2.91
C ARG A 2 12.87 27.58 -3.97
N ILE A 3 13.40 26.86 -4.97
CA ILE A 3 14.14 27.44 -6.09
C ILE A 3 13.45 26.96 -7.37
N GLY A 4 12.69 27.88 -8.00
CA GLY A 4 11.86 27.51 -9.16
C GLY A 4 10.78 26.48 -8.82
N ARG A 5 10.87 25.27 -9.41
CA ARG A 5 9.97 24.12 -9.16
C ARG A 5 10.50 23.18 -8.07
N ASP A 6 11.76 23.33 -7.68
CA ASP A 6 12.42 22.44 -6.74
C ASP A 6 12.29 22.93 -5.30
N VAL A 7 12.19 21.99 -4.37
CA VAL A 7 12.17 22.25 -2.93
C VAL A 7 13.43 21.67 -2.31
N ILE A 8 14.27 22.54 -1.76
CA ILE A 8 15.49 22.14 -1.04
C ILE A 8 15.19 22.20 0.45
N GLU A 9 15.27 21.06 1.13
CA GLU A 9 15.18 20.98 2.58
C GLU A 9 16.50 21.45 3.20
N VAL A 10 16.41 22.44 4.07
CA VAL A 10 17.56 22.94 4.83
C VAL A 10 17.32 22.63 6.30
N SER A 11 18.25 21.90 6.91
CA SER A 11 18.19 21.58 8.33
C SER A 11 19.56 21.76 8.96
N THR A 12 19.57 22.01 10.26
CA THR A 12 20.80 22.02 11.07
C THR A 12 21.21 20.60 11.42
N TYR A 13 22.49 20.40 11.71
CA TYR A 13 22.97 19.15 12.29
C TYR A 13 22.36 18.93 13.67
N ARG A 14 21.97 17.71 13.96
CA ARG A 14 21.33 17.32 15.22
C ARG A 14 22.34 16.64 16.13
N GLY A 15 22.50 17.16 17.34
CA GLY A 15 23.36 16.59 18.36
C GLY A 15 22.71 15.45 19.14
N SER A 16 23.52 14.60 19.76
CA SER A 16 23.09 13.66 20.79
C SER A 16 22.85 14.41 22.11
N ASP A 17 21.72 14.11 22.79
CA ASP A 17 21.45 14.64 24.13
C ASP A 17 22.31 13.86 25.14
N THR A 18 23.60 14.23 25.28
CA THR A 18 24.49 13.75 26.34
C THR A 18 24.35 14.58 27.62
N GLY A 19 23.30 15.37 27.75
CA GLY A 19 23.03 16.17 28.93
C GLY A 19 22.82 15.32 30.17
N HIS A 20 23.80 15.28 31.05
CA HIS A 20 23.68 14.86 32.43
C HIS A 20 22.54 15.63 33.13
N GLN A 21 21.33 15.04 33.10
CA GLN A 21 20.29 15.41 34.06
C GLN A 21 20.08 14.21 34.98
N GLU A 22 20.46 14.41 36.26
CA GLU A 22 20.19 13.48 37.34
C GLU A 22 18.72 12.98 37.30
N PRO A 23 18.48 11.71 37.64
CA PRO A 23 17.13 11.14 37.62
C PRO A 23 16.30 11.74 38.77
N ARG A 24 15.45 12.72 38.46
CA ARG A 24 14.39 13.12 39.40
C ARG A 24 13.40 11.94 39.50
N ARG A 25 13.36 11.37 40.72
CA ARG A 25 12.41 10.33 41.15
C ARG A 25 10.97 10.77 40.83
N GLY A 26 10.28 10.06 39.96
CA GLY A 26 8.82 10.18 39.74
C GLY A 26 8.37 9.94 38.31
N ARG A 27 7.71 8.82 38.09
CA ARG A 27 6.92 8.38 36.90
C ARG A 27 7.59 8.52 35.54
N ALA A 28 7.93 7.38 34.98
CA ALA A 28 8.45 7.22 33.61
C ALA A 28 7.44 7.66 32.54
N LYS A 29 7.36 8.97 32.28
CA LYS A 29 6.84 9.46 30.99
C LYS A 29 8.00 9.37 30.00
N LYS A 30 7.84 8.56 28.95
CA LYS A 30 8.72 8.53 27.77
C LYS A 30 8.97 9.97 27.34
N LYS A 31 10.18 10.52 27.64
CA LYS A 31 10.58 11.87 27.27
C LYS A 31 10.64 11.91 25.74
N ILE A 32 9.72 12.62 25.12
CA ILE A 32 9.89 13.08 23.74
C ILE A 32 11.04 14.08 23.81
N LEU A 33 12.21 13.66 23.34
CA LEU A 33 13.39 14.52 23.25
C LEU A 33 13.04 15.71 22.35
N PRO A 34 13.36 16.96 22.76
CA PRO A 34 13.20 18.11 21.90
C PRO A 34 14.01 17.89 20.62
N ASN A 35 13.36 17.95 19.46
CA ASN A 35 13.98 17.72 18.15
C ASN A 35 15.06 18.76 17.77
N ASN A 36 15.43 19.65 18.65
CA ASN A 36 16.22 20.87 18.39
C ASN A 36 17.56 20.96 19.14
N VAL A 37 18.17 19.84 19.48
CA VAL A 37 19.56 19.92 19.98
C VAL A 37 20.47 20.05 18.76
N PHE A 38 21.11 21.21 18.63
CA PHE A 38 22.14 21.46 17.61
C PHE A 38 23.36 20.61 17.91
N GLY A 39 23.96 20.01 16.87
CA GLY A 39 25.14 19.15 17.02
C GLY A 39 26.18 19.43 15.96
N ARG A 40 27.28 18.70 16.07
CA ARG A 40 28.32 18.65 15.04
C ARG A 40 27.92 17.64 13.95
N ARG A 41 28.62 17.71 12.83
CA ARG A 41 28.38 16.78 11.68
C ARG A 41 28.54 15.32 12.10
N GLU A 42 29.58 15.01 12.89
CA GLU A 42 29.89 13.68 13.40
C GLU A 42 28.74 13.11 14.26
N GLU A 43 28.12 13.95 15.08
CA GLU A 43 26.99 13.58 15.94
C GLU A 43 25.73 13.30 15.08
N ASP A 44 25.50 14.09 14.02
CA ASP A 44 24.39 13.87 13.10
C ASP A 44 24.54 12.54 12.34
N VAL A 45 25.78 12.16 11.95
CA VAL A 45 26.10 10.86 11.35
C VAL A 45 25.62 9.72 12.23
N LEU A 46 25.97 9.71 13.49
CA LEU A 46 25.66 8.61 14.43
C LEU A 46 24.16 8.45 14.69
N ARG A 47 23.35 9.47 14.41
CA ARG A 47 21.88 9.40 14.54
C ARG A 47 21.18 8.88 13.30
N ARG A 48 21.85 8.85 12.15
CA ARG A 48 21.28 8.36 10.90
C ARG A 48 21.07 6.85 10.95
N ASP A 49 20.21 6.35 10.09
CA ASP A 49 19.81 4.94 10.07
C ASP A 49 20.87 4.03 9.43
N PHE A 50 21.31 4.38 8.22
CA PHE A 50 22.19 3.52 7.42
C PHE A 50 23.41 4.31 6.94
N THR A 51 24.52 3.60 6.79
CA THR A 51 25.82 4.16 6.35
C THR A 51 25.71 4.88 5.01
N ILE A 52 24.99 4.30 4.06
CA ILE A 52 24.75 4.88 2.72
C ILE A 52 23.99 6.22 2.75
N ASN A 53 23.31 6.54 3.85
CA ASN A 53 22.57 7.79 4.04
C ASN A 53 23.35 8.84 4.84
N ALA A 54 24.63 8.57 5.18
CA ALA A 54 25.44 9.40 6.03
C ALA A 54 26.63 10.06 5.29
N LEU A 55 26.48 10.26 4.00
CA LEU A 55 27.44 10.96 3.15
C LEU A 55 27.09 12.45 3.12
N TYR A 56 28.12 13.30 3.18
CA TYR A 56 28.00 14.75 3.09
C TYR A 56 28.82 15.27 1.93
N TYR A 57 28.18 16.04 1.05
CA TYR A 57 28.85 16.69 -0.06
C TYR A 57 29.02 18.18 0.21
N ASP A 58 30.24 18.68 0.10
CA ASP A 58 30.56 20.10 0.13
C ASP A 58 30.62 20.61 -1.32
N PRO A 59 29.63 21.40 -1.80
CA PRO A 59 29.60 21.84 -3.17
C PRO A 59 30.64 22.92 -3.52
N VAL A 60 31.24 23.56 -2.50
CA VAL A 60 32.28 24.57 -2.72
C VAL A 60 33.65 23.92 -2.88
N LYS A 61 33.92 22.88 -2.09
CA LYS A 61 35.18 22.14 -2.14
C LYS A 61 35.10 20.92 -3.07
N GLU A 62 33.92 20.58 -3.55
CA GLU A 62 33.63 19.38 -4.35
C GLU A 62 34.08 18.07 -3.67
N VAL A 63 33.99 18.01 -2.34
CA VAL A 63 34.45 16.89 -1.53
C VAL A 63 33.28 16.17 -0.90
N VAL A 64 33.29 14.82 -0.98
CA VAL A 64 32.41 13.96 -0.20
C VAL A 64 33.10 13.57 1.10
N THR A 65 32.44 13.82 2.24
CA THR A 65 32.92 13.38 3.55
C THR A 65 32.12 12.16 3.98
N ASP A 66 32.84 11.09 4.31
CA ASP A 66 32.30 9.82 4.77
C ASP A 66 32.93 9.46 6.12
N TYR A 67 32.11 9.26 7.16
CA TYR A 67 32.56 8.94 8.51
C TYR A 67 32.32 7.47 8.88
N VAL A 68 31.58 6.72 8.07
CA VAL A 68 31.04 5.39 8.43
C VAL A 68 31.13 4.38 7.29
N ASP A 69 32.02 4.61 6.36
CA ASP A 69 32.26 3.76 5.17
C ASP A 69 31.02 3.55 4.28
N GLY A 70 30.20 4.61 4.17
CA GLY A 70 29.01 4.58 3.30
C GLY A 70 29.33 4.40 1.82
N LEU A 71 30.46 4.96 1.34
CA LEU A 71 30.93 4.79 -0.04
C LEU A 71 31.35 3.35 -0.33
N GLY A 72 32.11 2.71 0.58
CA GLY A 72 32.48 1.30 0.48
C GLY A 72 31.23 0.40 0.44
N HIS A 73 30.26 0.65 1.31
CA HIS A 73 29.01 -0.10 1.33
C HIS A 73 28.15 0.09 0.06
N ILE A 74 28.18 1.27 -0.55
CA ILE A 74 27.53 1.51 -1.87
C ILE A 74 28.21 0.68 -2.97
N GLN A 75 29.55 0.67 -3.00
CA GLN A 75 30.32 -0.11 -3.98
C GLN A 75 30.08 -1.61 -3.83
N GLU A 76 30.01 -2.11 -2.59
CA GLU A 76 29.69 -3.51 -2.27
C GLU A 76 28.22 -3.86 -2.45
N ARG A 77 27.36 -2.89 -2.76
CA ARG A 77 25.90 -3.04 -2.77
C ARG A 77 25.36 -3.61 -1.46
N ARG A 78 25.86 -3.15 -0.34
CA ARG A 78 25.53 -3.58 1.02
C ARG A 78 24.78 -2.49 1.78
N LEU A 79 23.72 -2.86 2.47
CA LEU A 79 23.00 -1.99 3.39
C LEU A 79 23.38 -2.36 4.81
N GLU A 80 23.93 -1.41 5.55
CA GLU A 80 24.37 -1.57 6.93
C GLU A 80 23.87 -0.44 7.81
N THR A 81 23.48 -0.75 9.07
CA THR A 81 23.11 0.26 10.07
C THR A 81 24.36 0.95 10.61
N ILE A 82 24.21 2.21 10.97
CA ILE A 82 25.23 2.92 11.76
C ILE A 82 25.05 2.47 13.23
N GLY A 83 26.02 1.69 13.73
CA GLY A 83 25.94 1.06 15.05
C GLY A 83 25.25 -0.30 15.05
N ASP A 84 25.05 -0.87 16.23
CA ASP A 84 24.48 -2.22 16.36
C ASP A 84 23.03 -2.29 15.86
N PRO A 85 22.70 -3.16 14.92
CA PRO A 85 21.36 -3.19 14.32
C PRO A 85 20.26 -3.57 15.32
N ARG A 86 20.56 -4.31 16.40
CA ARG A 86 19.57 -4.63 17.44
C ARG A 86 19.17 -3.38 18.22
N GLU A 87 20.14 -2.57 18.60
CA GLU A 87 19.89 -1.31 19.28
C GLU A 87 19.12 -0.36 18.39
N ARG A 88 19.55 -0.22 17.13
CA ARG A 88 18.94 0.66 16.14
C ARG A 88 17.49 0.31 15.81
N PHE A 89 17.15 -0.97 15.72
CA PHE A 89 15.78 -1.43 15.52
C PHE A 89 14.93 -1.32 16.80
N SER A 90 15.55 -1.44 17.98
CA SER A 90 14.85 -1.22 19.24
C SER A 90 14.51 0.25 19.48
N GLU A 91 15.41 1.16 19.12
CA GLU A 91 15.17 2.61 19.19
C GLU A 91 14.04 3.04 18.26
N ASP A 92 14.05 2.56 17.02
CA ASP A 92 13.08 2.89 16.00
C ASP A 92 12.79 1.69 15.08
N PRO A 93 11.74 0.90 15.38
CA PRO A 93 11.38 -0.28 14.58
C PRO A 93 11.05 0.04 13.12
N VAL A 94 10.69 1.29 12.78
CA VAL A 94 10.44 1.72 11.39
C VAL A 94 11.68 1.56 10.51
N ARG A 95 12.88 1.56 11.10
CA ARG A 95 14.13 1.29 10.37
C ARG A 95 14.11 -0.07 9.66
N MET A 96 13.37 -1.05 10.17
CA MET A 96 13.19 -2.33 9.48
C MET A 96 12.46 -2.18 8.14
N LEU A 97 11.40 -1.35 8.08
CA LEU A 97 10.68 -1.05 6.84
C LEU A 97 11.55 -0.22 5.88
N ARG A 98 12.32 0.71 6.42
CA ARG A 98 13.29 1.49 5.65
C ARG A 98 14.38 0.61 5.06
N ALA A 99 14.88 -0.39 5.81
CA ALA A 99 15.84 -1.37 5.30
C ALA A 99 15.28 -2.15 4.11
N VAL A 100 14.05 -2.66 4.22
CA VAL A 100 13.36 -3.34 3.12
C VAL A 100 13.21 -2.41 1.90
N ARG A 101 12.82 -1.17 2.12
CA ARG A 101 12.68 -0.16 1.07
C ARG A 101 13.99 0.10 0.33
N PHE A 102 15.09 0.34 1.04
CA PHE A 102 16.39 0.60 0.42
C PHE A 102 16.95 -0.65 -0.28
N LYS A 103 16.80 -1.83 0.36
CA LYS A 103 17.13 -3.10 -0.29
C LYS A 103 16.42 -3.25 -1.64
N ALA A 104 15.11 -3.04 -1.68
CA ALA A 104 14.32 -3.15 -2.92
C ALA A 104 14.71 -2.08 -3.94
N LYS A 105 14.69 -0.80 -3.52
CA LYS A 105 14.89 0.34 -4.42
C LYS A 105 16.29 0.39 -5.03
N LEU A 106 17.31 0.05 -4.27
CA LEU A 106 18.72 0.17 -4.67
C LEU A 106 19.36 -1.17 -5.00
N ASN A 107 18.57 -2.26 -4.96
CA ASN A 107 19.06 -3.63 -5.16
C ASN A 107 20.27 -3.95 -4.28
N LEU A 108 20.15 -3.66 -2.97
CA LEU A 108 21.21 -3.89 -1.99
C LEU A 108 21.02 -5.24 -1.28
N ARG A 109 22.12 -5.84 -0.83
CA ARG A 109 22.10 -6.94 0.14
C ARG A 109 22.07 -6.36 1.55
N LEU A 110 21.28 -6.94 2.43
CA LEU A 110 21.36 -6.58 3.85
C LEU A 110 22.61 -7.17 4.48
N ASP A 111 23.20 -6.44 5.43
CA ASP A 111 24.20 -7.03 6.31
C ASP A 111 23.64 -8.27 7.01
N ALA A 112 24.47 -9.28 7.23
CA ALA A 112 24.08 -10.58 7.78
C ALA A 112 23.44 -10.49 9.17
N LYS A 113 23.90 -9.55 10.02
CA LYS A 113 23.31 -9.32 11.35
C LYS A 113 21.91 -8.72 11.21
N MET A 114 21.74 -7.72 10.36
CA MET A 114 20.44 -7.12 10.07
C MET A 114 19.47 -8.17 9.53
N GLU A 115 19.88 -8.97 8.55
CA GLU A 115 19.00 -9.97 7.91
C GLU A 115 18.49 -11.00 8.92
N LYS A 116 19.33 -11.45 9.86
CA LYS A 116 18.95 -12.37 10.93
C LYS A 116 18.04 -11.75 11.98
N LEU A 117 18.15 -10.44 12.21
CA LEU A 117 17.39 -9.72 13.24
C LEU A 117 15.99 -9.35 12.78
N LEU A 118 15.79 -9.04 11.49
CA LEU A 118 14.50 -8.60 10.97
C LEU A 118 13.33 -9.50 11.39
N PRO A 119 13.34 -10.81 11.15
CA PRO A 119 12.22 -11.67 11.56
C PRO A 119 12.10 -11.82 13.08
N ARG A 120 13.20 -11.71 13.83
CA ARG A 120 13.18 -11.81 15.29
C ARG A 120 12.61 -10.57 15.96
N MET A 121 12.74 -9.42 15.32
CA MET A 121 12.30 -8.12 15.86
C MET A 121 11.02 -7.60 15.19
N ALA A 122 10.47 -8.30 14.19
CA ALA A 122 9.28 -7.89 13.44
C ALA A 122 8.11 -7.49 14.36
N GLY A 123 7.91 -8.19 15.47
CA GLY A 123 6.86 -7.90 16.46
C GLY A 123 6.96 -6.51 17.09
N THR A 124 8.15 -5.90 17.12
CA THR A 124 8.31 -4.54 17.66
C THR A 124 7.64 -3.46 16.79
N LEU A 125 7.26 -3.78 15.53
CA LEU A 125 6.45 -2.87 14.71
C LEU A 125 5.13 -2.49 15.38
N THR A 126 4.58 -3.33 16.24
CA THR A 126 3.34 -3.04 16.98
C THR A 126 3.47 -1.87 17.96
N THR A 127 4.69 -1.44 18.31
CA THR A 127 4.95 -0.28 19.16
C THR A 127 4.98 1.05 18.40
N VAL A 128 5.01 0.99 17.06
CA VAL A 128 5.07 2.17 16.21
C VAL A 128 3.65 2.73 15.98
N SER A 129 3.53 4.06 15.92
CA SER A 129 2.23 4.67 15.63
C SER A 129 1.70 4.28 14.26
N PRO A 130 0.40 3.90 14.14
CA PRO A 130 -0.21 3.44 12.89
C PRO A 130 -0.10 4.40 11.70
N PRO A 131 -0.20 5.74 11.88
CA PRO A 131 0.04 6.68 10.77
C PRO A 131 1.46 6.60 10.21
N ARG A 132 2.46 6.42 11.08
CA ARG A 132 3.86 6.34 10.66
C ARG A 132 4.14 5.03 9.89
N LEU A 133 3.54 3.92 10.32
CA LEU A 133 3.60 2.67 9.57
C LEU A 133 2.97 2.81 8.18
N PHE A 134 1.81 3.46 8.10
CA PHE A 134 1.14 3.73 6.82
C PHE A 134 2.04 4.53 5.85
N GLU A 135 2.71 5.58 6.32
CA GLU A 135 3.60 6.40 5.50
C GLU A 135 4.80 5.60 4.96
N GLU A 136 5.43 4.77 5.79
CA GLU A 136 6.55 3.95 5.32
C GLU A 136 6.11 2.83 4.38
N ILE A 137 4.96 2.21 4.61
CA ILE A 137 4.39 1.21 3.69
C ILE A 137 4.16 1.81 2.31
N ILE A 138 3.57 3.02 2.22
CA ILE A 138 3.41 3.71 0.93
C ILE A 138 4.77 3.88 0.24
N LYS A 139 5.80 4.31 0.97
CA LYS A 139 7.13 4.48 0.41
C LYS A 139 7.75 3.16 -0.06
N VAL A 140 7.42 2.02 0.57
CA VAL A 140 7.85 0.69 0.11
C VAL A 140 7.12 0.30 -1.18
N LEU A 141 5.81 0.52 -1.25
CA LEU A 141 4.97 0.03 -2.34
C LEU A 141 4.96 0.92 -3.60
N HIS A 142 5.35 2.20 -3.49
CA HIS A 142 5.25 3.21 -4.57
C HIS A 142 6.60 3.73 -5.07
N ASN A 143 7.69 3.03 -4.77
CA ASN A 143 9.03 3.47 -5.17
C ASN A 143 9.53 2.93 -6.53
N GLY A 144 8.66 2.24 -7.27
CA GLY A 144 9.01 1.55 -8.53
C GLY A 144 9.63 0.16 -8.33
N HIS A 145 9.69 -0.33 -7.10
CA HIS A 145 10.18 -1.65 -6.71
C HIS A 145 9.26 -2.28 -5.65
N GLY A 146 7.99 -1.95 -5.70
CA GLY A 146 6.99 -2.38 -4.72
C GLY A 146 6.80 -3.89 -4.67
N ALA A 147 6.88 -4.57 -5.82
CA ALA A 147 6.79 -6.03 -5.87
C ALA A 147 7.93 -6.69 -5.09
N VAL A 148 9.17 -6.25 -5.28
CA VAL A 148 10.35 -6.76 -4.54
C VAL A 148 10.25 -6.38 -3.06
N GLY A 149 9.80 -5.15 -2.77
CA GLY A 149 9.58 -4.68 -1.40
C GLY A 149 8.55 -5.53 -0.65
N PHE A 150 7.43 -5.83 -1.27
CA PHE A 150 6.36 -6.66 -0.68
C PHE A 150 6.84 -8.09 -0.40
N GLN A 151 7.54 -8.71 -1.34
CA GLN A 151 8.15 -10.03 -1.14
C GLN A 151 9.16 -10.02 0.01
N ALA A 152 9.95 -8.95 0.16
CA ALA A 152 10.87 -8.82 1.27
C ALA A 152 10.16 -8.61 2.62
N LEU A 153 9.05 -7.86 2.66
CA LEU A 153 8.20 -7.75 3.86
C LEU A 153 7.67 -9.11 4.31
N ASP A 154 7.23 -9.93 3.35
CA ASP A 154 6.76 -11.31 3.63
C ASP A 154 7.90 -12.20 4.11
N ARG A 155 9.00 -12.28 3.35
CA ARG A 155 10.19 -13.08 3.66
C ARG A 155 10.73 -12.83 5.07
N TYR A 156 10.73 -11.57 5.52
CA TYR A 156 11.22 -11.19 6.84
C TYR A 156 10.14 -11.21 7.92
N GLY A 157 8.94 -11.70 7.62
CA GLY A 157 7.83 -11.81 8.57
C GLY A 157 7.28 -10.47 9.06
N LEU A 158 7.56 -9.37 8.36
CA LEU A 158 7.06 -8.04 8.72
C LEU A 158 5.59 -7.86 8.34
N LEU A 159 5.17 -8.52 7.26
CA LEU A 159 3.84 -8.36 6.66
C LEU A 159 2.72 -8.73 7.63
N GLN A 160 2.89 -9.78 8.44
CA GLN A 160 1.89 -10.24 9.42
C GLN A 160 1.64 -9.23 10.55
N PHE A 161 2.62 -8.37 10.88
CA PHE A 161 2.46 -7.32 11.89
C PHE A 161 1.90 -6.03 11.31
N LEU A 162 2.03 -5.83 10.00
CA LEU A 162 1.45 -4.69 9.30
C LEU A 162 -0.01 -4.94 8.93
N PHE A 163 -0.32 -6.14 8.44
CA PHE A 163 -1.63 -6.52 7.93
C PHE A 163 -2.13 -7.84 8.57
N PRO A 164 -2.26 -7.93 9.90
CA PRO A 164 -2.51 -9.20 10.60
C PRO A 164 -3.79 -9.90 10.16
N SER A 165 -4.86 -9.15 9.89
CA SER A 165 -6.12 -9.71 9.40
C SER A 165 -6.05 -10.06 7.92
N ALA A 166 -5.46 -9.21 7.09
CA ALA A 166 -5.39 -9.44 5.64
C ALA A 166 -4.50 -10.63 5.28
N THR A 167 -3.37 -10.84 5.97
CA THR A 167 -2.45 -11.95 5.70
C THR A 167 -3.09 -13.31 5.90
N ARG A 168 -4.09 -13.44 6.78
CA ARG A 168 -4.89 -14.68 6.95
C ARG A 168 -5.75 -15.02 5.74
N HIS A 169 -6.01 -14.05 4.87
CA HIS A 169 -6.80 -14.20 3.65
C HIS A 169 -5.94 -14.26 2.40
N PHE A 170 -4.61 -14.06 2.51
CA PHE A 170 -3.72 -14.23 1.38
C PHE A 170 -3.57 -15.72 1.06
N GLY A 171 -3.84 -16.08 -0.19
CA GLY A 171 -3.51 -17.41 -0.68
C GLY A 171 -2.02 -17.49 -1.03
N GLU A 172 -1.50 -18.71 -1.19
CA GLU A 172 -0.14 -18.92 -1.69
C GLU A 172 0.16 -18.16 -2.98
N GLN A 173 -0.87 -17.98 -3.80
CA GLN A 173 -0.80 -17.22 -5.06
C GLN A 173 -0.56 -15.72 -4.84
N ASP A 174 -1.05 -15.16 -3.74
CA ASP A 174 -0.92 -13.74 -3.45
C ASP A 174 0.46 -13.38 -2.92
N LEU A 175 1.18 -14.33 -2.33
CA LEU A 175 2.49 -14.11 -1.75
C LEU A 175 3.62 -14.52 -2.71
N ASN A 176 3.51 -15.69 -3.34
CA ASN A 176 4.62 -16.37 -3.99
C ASN A 176 4.47 -16.58 -5.50
N LYS A 177 3.27 -16.40 -6.10
CA LYS A 177 3.08 -16.69 -7.52
C LYS A 177 3.13 -15.44 -8.39
N THR A 178 3.80 -15.57 -9.52
CA THR A 178 3.95 -14.50 -10.52
C THR A 178 2.62 -13.95 -11.00
N ASN A 179 1.56 -14.77 -11.01
CA ASN A 179 0.22 -14.41 -11.53
C ASN A 179 -0.81 -14.10 -10.43
N GLY A 180 -0.40 -13.98 -9.17
CA GLY A 180 -1.30 -13.58 -8.08
C GLY A 180 -1.78 -12.14 -8.22
N LEU A 181 -2.95 -11.86 -7.67
CA LEU A 181 -3.58 -10.54 -7.73
C LEU A 181 -2.66 -9.43 -7.19
N ILE A 182 -2.07 -9.61 -6.00
CA ILE A 182 -1.21 -8.63 -5.35
C ILE A 182 0.11 -8.45 -6.12
N PRO A 183 0.88 -9.52 -6.47
CA PRO A 183 2.10 -9.39 -7.26
C PRO A 183 1.88 -8.71 -8.62
N CYS A 184 0.79 -9.01 -9.32
CA CYS A 184 0.45 -8.37 -10.58
C CYS A 184 0.17 -6.88 -10.41
N ALA A 185 -0.62 -6.50 -9.40
CA ALA A 185 -0.91 -5.10 -9.11
C ALA A 185 0.35 -4.30 -8.78
N LEU A 186 1.26 -4.89 -8.01
CA LEU A 186 2.53 -4.25 -7.64
C LEU A 186 3.44 -4.09 -8.85
N ARG A 187 3.61 -5.13 -9.70
CA ARG A 187 4.41 -5.01 -10.93
C ARG A 187 3.85 -3.97 -11.90
N ASN A 188 2.52 -3.94 -12.08
CA ASN A 188 1.88 -2.93 -12.91
C ASN A 188 2.11 -1.51 -12.34
N THR A 189 2.10 -1.37 -11.01
CA THR A 189 2.41 -0.10 -10.35
C THR A 189 3.88 0.27 -10.54
N ASP A 190 4.80 -0.67 -10.37
CA ASP A 190 6.24 -0.46 -10.60
C ASP A 190 6.53 -0.02 -12.03
N GLN A 191 5.88 -0.67 -13.01
CA GLN A 191 6.00 -0.28 -14.42
C GLN A 191 5.47 1.14 -14.67
N ARG A 192 4.32 1.50 -14.07
CA ARG A 192 3.78 2.87 -14.18
C ARG A 192 4.71 3.92 -13.58
N VAL A 193 5.36 3.60 -12.46
CA VAL A 193 6.38 4.49 -11.86
C VAL A 193 7.59 4.64 -12.79
N ALA A 194 8.07 3.55 -13.37
CA ALA A 194 9.16 3.57 -14.35
C ALA A 194 8.80 4.40 -15.59
N ASP A 195 7.56 4.29 -16.08
CA ASP A 195 7.01 5.08 -17.18
C ASP A 195 6.66 6.54 -16.80
N ARG A 196 6.94 6.97 -15.56
CA ARG A 196 6.55 8.28 -15.02
C ARG A 196 5.03 8.57 -15.07
N LYS A 197 4.20 7.53 -15.08
CA LYS A 197 2.74 7.63 -15.04
C LYS A 197 2.25 7.77 -13.60
N PRO A 198 1.17 8.51 -13.35
CA PRO A 198 0.65 8.68 -12.00
C PRO A 198 0.17 7.35 -11.40
N VAL A 199 0.50 7.13 -10.13
CA VAL A 199 0.02 6.03 -9.31
C VAL A 199 -0.75 6.56 -8.10
N ILE A 200 -1.75 5.82 -7.64
CA ILE A 200 -2.57 6.21 -6.51
C ILE A 200 -2.56 5.13 -5.42
N SER A 201 -2.26 5.54 -4.20
CA SER A 201 -2.24 4.63 -3.05
C SER A 201 -3.55 3.87 -2.82
N PRO A 202 -4.75 4.47 -3.00
CA PRO A 202 -6.01 3.74 -2.86
C PRO A 202 -6.11 2.48 -3.71
N PHE A 203 -5.52 2.46 -4.91
CA PHE A 203 -5.56 1.30 -5.79
C PHE A 203 -4.86 0.09 -5.17
N LEU A 204 -3.61 0.23 -4.73
CA LEU A 204 -2.88 -0.88 -4.12
C LEU A 204 -3.52 -1.37 -2.82
N PHE A 205 -3.97 -0.46 -1.95
CA PHE A 205 -4.69 -0.87 -0.74
C PHE A 205 -6.02 -1.54 -1.04
N SER A 206 -6.73 -1.13 -2.12
CA SER A 206 -7.93 -1.83 -2.56
C SER A 206 -7.62 -3.27 -2.96
N VAL A 207 -6.52 -3.51 -3.64
CA VAL A 207 -6.09 -4.87 -4.03
C VAL A 207 -5.66 -5.67 -2.81
N LEU A 208 -4.83 -5.11 -1.93
CA LEU A 208 -4.32 -5.79 -0.73
C LEU A 208 -5.44 -6.26 0.20
N LEU A 209 -6.50 -5.47 0.38
CA LEU A 209 -7.59 -5.78 1.31
C LEU A 209 -8.80 -6.45 0.64
N TRP A 210 -8.76 -6.65 -0.70
CA TRP A 210 -9.92 -7.13 -1.46
C TRP A 210 -10.47 -8.46 -0.96
N ARG A 211 -9.62 -9.46 -0.81
CA ARG A 211 -10.07 -10.81 -0.40
C ARG A 211 -10.74 -10.80 0.96
N GLN A 212 -10.20 -10.05 1.91
CA GLN A 212 -10.79 -9.92 3.24
C GLN A 212 -12.16 -9.25 3.16
N VAL A 213 -12.30 -8.15 2.41
CA VAL A 213 -13.56 -7.43 2.22
C VAL A 213 -14.59 -8.31 1.50
N GLN A 214 -14.17 -8.99 0.43
CA GLN A 214 -15.03 -9.87 -0.35
C GLN A 214 -15.57 -11.03 0.50
N GLN A 215 -14.72 -11.68 1.29
CA GLN A 215 -15.13 -12.77 2.17
C GLN A 215 -16.08 -12.28 3.27
N ALA A 216 -15.77 -11.17 3.93
CA ALA A 216 -16.64 -10.57 4.94
C ALA A 216 -18.00 -10.16 4.36
N SER A 217 -18.03 -9.68 3.10
CA SER A 217 -19.27 -9.32 2.41
C SER A 217 -20.12 -10.56 2.05
N ARG A 218 -19.49 -11.65 1.62
CA ARG A 218 -20.18 -12.93 1.34
C ARG A 218 -20.81 -13.52 2.59
N MET A 219 -20.13 -13.47 3.73
CA MET A 219 -20.68 -13.97 5.01
C MET A 219 -21.92 -13.21 5.48
N LYS A 220 -22.08 -11.95 5.07
CA LYS A 220 -23.26 -11.12 5.38
C LYS A 220 -24.41 -11.28 4.38
N SER A 221 -24.25 -12.08 3.33
CA SER A 221 -25.18 -12.15 2.19
C SER A 221 -26.48 -12.94 2.47
N GLY A 222 -26.77 -13.37 3.69
CA GLY A 222 -28.00 -14.08 4.07
C GLY A 222 -29.13 -13.20 4.63
N GLY A 223 -28.95 -11.88 4.71
CA GLY A 223 -29.92 -10.96 5.32
C GLY A 223 -30.68 -10.09 4.32
N ASN A 224 -31.54 -9.20 4.85
CA ASN A 224 -32.38 -8.27 4.05
C ASN A 224 -31.62 -7.08 3.45
N ARG A 225 -30.28 -7.03 3.60
CA ARG A 225 -29.42 -5.93 3.14
C ARG A 225 -29.05 -6.08 1.67
N SER A 226 -28.90 -4.95 0.99
CA SER A 226 -28.40 -4.93 -0.38
C SER A 226 -26.91 -5.34 -0.43
N ILE A 227 -26.45 -5.79 -1.60
CA ILE A 227 -25.05 -6.15 -1.83
C ILE A 227 -24.09 -4.98 -1.52
N PHE A 228 -24.51 -3.73 -1.78
CA PHE A 228 -23.72 -2.53 -1.48
C PHE A 228 -23.65 -2.24 0.02
N GLU A 229 -24.76 -2.39 0.77
CA GLU A 229 -24.76 -2.25 2.23
C GLU A 229 -23.86 -3.30 2.89
N ASN A 230 -23.88 -4.53 2.40
CA ASN A 230 -23.00 -5.59 2.87
C ASN A 230 -21.52 -5.25 2.58
N LEU A 231 -21.21 -4.74 1.37
CA LEU A 231 -19.87 -4.30 1.01
C LEU A 231 -19.39 -3.18 1.93
N HIS A 232 -20.19 -2.11 2.11
CA HIS A 232 -19.83 -0.97 2.97
C HIS A 232 -19.58 -1.42 4.41
N SER A 233 -20.52 -2.17 5.00
CA SER A 233 -20.36 -2.68 6.36
C SER A 233 -19.15 -3.60 6.53
N SER A 234 -18.77 -4.33 5.49
CA SER A 234 -17.58 -5.19 5.51
C SER A 234 -16.31 -4.39 5.34
N ALA A 235 -16.30 -3.40 4.45
CA ALA A 235 -15.19 -2.49 4.26
C ALA A 235 -14.86 -1.72 5.55
N ASP A 236 -15.90 -1.18 6.22
CA ASP A 236 -15.74 -0.49 7.51
C ASP A 236 -15.16 -1.42 8.58
N GLY A 237 -15.64 -2.65 8.67
CA GLY A 237 -15.11 -3.64 9.61
C GLY A 237 -13.64 -3.96 9.35
N VAL A 238 -13.27 -4.21 8.09
CA VAL A 238 -11.86 -4.49 7.69
C VAL A 238 -10.95 -3.31 7.99
N LEU A 239 -11.40 -2.09 7.70
CA LEU A 239 -10.62 -0.88 7.99
C LEU A 239 -10.47 -0.64 9.49
N GLN A 240 -11.50 -0.94 10.30
CA GLN A 240 -11.43 -0.87 11.77
C GLN A 240 -10.45 -1.90 12.35
N GLU A 241 -10.46 -3.14 11.84
CA GLU A 241 -9.50 -4.17 12.25
C GLU A 241 -8.05 -3.79 11.92
N LEU A 242 -7.83 -3.09 10.81
CA LEU A 242 -6.50 -2.63 10.40
C LEU A 242 -6.00 -1.42 11.19
N HIS A 243 -6.90 -0.61 11.74
CA HIS A 243 -6.60 0.67 12.36
C HIS A 243 -5.55 0.64 13.49
N PRO A 244 -5.44 -0.41 14.34
CA PRO A 244 -4.40 -0.49 15.37
C PRO A 244 -2.98 -0.66 14.82
N THR A 245 -2.84 -1.21 13.60
CA THR A 245 -1.53 -1.47 12.95
C THR A 245 -1.21 -0.46 11.87
N VAL A 246 -2.13 -0.28 10.91
CA VAL A 246 -1.93 0.64 9.77
C VAL A 246 -3.16 1.54 9.65
N ARG A 247 -2.98 2.83 9.93
CA ARG A 247 -4.08 3.79 9.85
C ARG A 247 -4.18 4.42 8.48
N ILE A 248 -5.08 3.88 7.65
CA ILE A 248 -5.37 4.43 6.32
C ILE A 248 -6.17 5.73 6.47
N PRO A 249 -5.71 6.88 5.94
CA PRO A 249 -6.44 8.13 5.99
C PRO A 249 -7.82 8.03 5.30
N ARG A 250 -8.84 8.69 5.87
CA ARG A 250 -10.23 8.64 5.35
C ARG A 250 -10.34 9.03 3.87
N ARG A 251 -9.54 9.98 3.40
CA ARG A 251 -9.48 10.38 1.99
C ARG A 251 -9.06 9.24 1.05
N ILE A 252 -8.25 8.29 1.55
CA ILE A 252 -7.78 7.12 0.80
C ILE A 252 -8.82 6.01 0.88
N SER A 253 -9.33 5.68 2.09
CA SER A 253 -10.31 4.62 2.27
C SER A 253 -11.63 4.90 1.54
N ALA A 254 -12.07 6.15 1.44
CA ALA A 254 -13.24 6.51 0.63
C ALA A 254 -13.08 6.14 -0.85
N VAL A 255 -11.88 6.38 -1.42
CA VAL A 255 -11.60 5.99 -2.82
C VAL A 255 -11.49 4.46 -2.97
N MET A 256 -10.97 3.76 -1.97
CA MET A 256 -10.94 2.30 -1.96
C MET A 256 -12.37 1.72 -2.02
N ILE A 257 -13.29 2.25 -1.21
CA ILE A 257 -14.69 1.83 -1.21
C ILE A 257 -15.34 2.11 -2.58
N GLU A 258 -15.10 3.29 -3.19
CA GLU A 258 -15.55 3.59 -4.56
C GLU A 258 -15.05 2.53 -5.56
N ILE A 259 -13.78 2.11 -5.48
CA ILE A 259 -13.18 1.09 -6.37
C ILE A 259 -13.86 -0.27 -6.14
N TRP A 260 -14.10 -0.68 -4.90
CA TRP A 260 -14.77 -1.94 -4.58
C TRP A 260 -16.23 -1.96 -5.02
N GLU A 261 -16.98 -0.87 -4.84
CA GLU A 261 -18.34 -0.73 -5.39
C GLU A 261 -18.38 -0.88 -6.91
N LEU A 262 -17.39 -0.27 -7.58
CA LEU A 262 -17.29 -0.35 -9.03
C LEU A 262 -17.04 -1.79 -9.49
N GLN A 263 -16.32 -2.65 -8.72
CA GLN A 263 -16.17 -4.07 -9.07
C GLN A 263 -17.53 -4.73 -9.20
N ILE A 264 -18.43 -4.54 -8.22
CA ILE A 264 -19.78 -5.09 -8.25
C ILE A 264 -20.56 -4.59 -9.48
N ARG A 265 -20.45 -3.29 -9.78
CA ARG A 265 -21.18 -2.66 -10.90
C ARG A 265 -20.65 -3.12 -12.26
N LEU A 266 -19.34 -3.31 -12.38
CA LEU A 266 -18.70 -3.81 -13.59
C LEU A 266 -19.12 -5.27 -13.86
N GLU A 267 -19.18 -6.12 -12.83
CA GLU A 267 -19.67 -7.50 -12.94
C GLU A 267 -21.15 -7.56 -13.36
N GLN A 268 -22.00 -6.69 -12.84
CA GLN A 268 -23.42 -6.68 -13.13
C GLN A 268 -23.77 -6.22 -14.56
N ARG A 269 -22.92 -5.43 -15.19
CA ARG A 269 -23.12 -4.88 -16.56
C ARG A 269 -24.55 -4.41 -16.83
N ARG A 270 -25.12 -3.60 -15.89
CA ARG A 270 -26.50 -3.12 -16.04
C ARG A 270 -26.57 -2.09 -17.17
N PRO A 271 -27.35 -2.32 -18.26
CA PRO A 271 -27.39 -1.44 -19.45
C PRO A 271 -27.54 0.04 -19.11
N ARG A 272 -28.50 0.37 -18.23
CA ARG A 272 -28.79 1.75 -17.82
C ARG A 272 -27.65 2.47 -17.10
N THR A 273 -26.62 1.75 -16.62
CA THR A 273 -25.53 2.33 -15.84
C THR A 273 -24.19 2.39 -16.59
N ILE A 274 -24.06 1.70 -17.72
CA ILE A 274 -22.79 1.54 -18.44
C ILE A 274 -22.19 2.89 -18.84
N LYS A 275 -22.95 3.78 -19.48
CA LYS A 275 -22.47 5.12 -19.88
C LYS A 275 -21.95 5.92 -18.68
N ARG A 276 -22.66 5.87 -17.54
CA ARG A 276 -22.25 6.54 -16.30
C ARG A 276 -21.01 5.90 -15.70
N LEU A 277 -20.83 4.57 -15.84
CA LEU A 277 -19.62 3.89 -15.37
C LEU A 277 -18.41 4.30 -16.20
N LEU A 278 -18.52 4.33 -17.53
CA LEU A 278 -17.44 4.76 -18.43
C LEU A 278 -16.96 6.19 -18.14
N SER A 279 -17.88 7.11 -17.75
CA SER A 279 -17.55 8.49 -17.39
C SER A 279 -17.16 8.68 -15.91
N HIS A 280 -17.14 7.62 -15.12
CA HIS A 280 -16.84 7.73 -13.69
C HIS A 280 -15.36 8.03 -13.45
N ARG A 281 -15.04 9.01 -12.60
CA ARG A 281 -13.66 9.44 -12.29
C ARG A 281 -12.72 8.32 -11.83
N ARG A 282 -13.26 7.23 -11.28
CA ARG A 282 -12.49 6.04 -10.82
C ARG A 282 -12.61 4.86 -11.76
N PHE A 283 -13.25 5.04 -12.91
CA PHE A 283 -13.46 3.95 -13.86
C PHE A 283 -12.13 3.29 -14.24
N ARG A 284 -11.12 4.07 -14.60
CA ARG A 284 -9.81 3.53 -15.00
C ARG A 284 -9.21 2.64 -13.90
N ALA A 285 -9.20 3.08 -12.65
CA ALA A 285 -8.68 2.28 -11.54
C ALA A 285 -9.50 1.02 -11.31
N ALA A 286 -10.83 1.10 -11.40
CA ALA A 286 -11.70 -0.04 -11.24
C ALA A 286 -11.59 -1.04 -12.40
N TYR A 287 -11.38 -0.56 -13.62
CA TYR A 287 -11.13 -1.39 -14.80
C TYR A 287 -9.78 -2.09 -14.72
N ASP A 288 -8.69 -1.37 -14.39
CA ASP A 288 -7.38 -1.97 -14.18
C ASP A 288 -7.45 -3.06 -13.09
N PHE A 289 -8.26 -2.85 -12.04
CA PHE A 289 -8.48 -3.86 -11.00
C PHE A 289 -9.29 -5.07 -11.52
N LEU A 290 -10.29 -4.84 -12.36
CA LEU A 290 -11.06 -5.92 -13.00
C LEU A 290 -10.16 -6.81 -13.87
N LEU A 291 -9.26 -6.21 -14.65
CA LEU A 291 -8.27 -6.95 -15.45
C LEU A 291 -7.36 -7.83 -14.58
N LEU A 292 -6.90 -7.30 -13.44
CA LEU A 292 -6.09 -8.09 -12.50
C LEU A 292 -6.88 -9.27 -11.93
N ARG A 293 -8.15 -9.07 -11.62
CA ARG A 293 -9.04 -10.13 -11.11
C ARG A 293 -9.32 -11.20 -12.16
N ALA A 294 -9.45 -10.83 -13.44
CA ALA A 294 -9.56 -11.76 -14.55
C ALA A 294 -8.29 -12.59 -14.69
N GLY A 295 -7.12 -11.95 -14.75
CA GLY A 295 -5.83 -12.64 -14.80
C GLY A 295 -5.54 -13.54 -13.58
N ALA A 296 -6.17 -13.29 -12.44
CA ALA A 296 -6.13 -14.14 -11.25
C ALA A 296 -7.23 -15.22 -11.24
N GLY A 297 -8.09 -15.28 -12.26
CA GLY A 297 -9.19 -16.26 -12.36
C GLY A 297 -10.38 -15.99 -11.43
N GLU A 298 -10.51 -14.77 -10.88
CA GLU A 298 -11.62 -14.40 -9.98
C GLU A 298 -12.90 -14.02 -10.75
N VAL A 299 -12.76 -13.56 -11.98
CA VAL A 299 -13.83 -13.23 -12.92
C VAL A 299 -13.47 -13.76 -14.31
N SER A 300 -14.45 -13.90 -15.20
CA SER A 300 -14.19 -14.41 -16.55
C SER A 300 -13.42 -13.40 -17.42
N ASP A 301 -12.54 -13.91 -18.28
CA ASP A 301 -11.83 -13.10 -19.27
C ASP A 301 -12.81 -12.37 -20.20
N SER A 302 -13.91 -13.03 -20.58
CA SER A 302 -14.97 -12.43 -21.40
C SER A 302 -15.61 -11.19 -20.78
N LEU A 303 -15.61 -11.06 -19.45
CA LEU A 303 -16.06 -9.84 -18.78
C LEU A 303 -15.02 -8.72 -18.93
N ALA A 304 -13.75 -9.04 -18.77
CA ALA A 304 -12.64 -8.11 -18.95
C ALA A 304 -12.56 -7.62 -20.40
N ASP A 305 -12.62 -8.54 -21.37
CA ASP A 305 -12.61 -8.22 -22.79
C ASP A 305 -13.76 -7.30 -23.18
N TRP A 306 -14.98 -7.58 -22.69
CA TRP A 306 -16.14 -6.74 -22.93
C TRP A 306 -15.93 -5.29 -22.46
N TRP A 307 -15.34 -5.09 -21.27
CA TRP A 307 -15.05 -3.77 -20.77
C TRP A 307 -13.86 -3.11 -21.50
N THR A 308 -12.96 -3.88 -22.09
CA THR A 308 -11.88 -3.39 -22.95
C THR A 308 -12.45 -2.87 -24.27
N GLU A 309 -13.22 -3.71 -24.97
CA GLU A 309 -13.81 -3.40 -26.28
C GLU A 309 -14.68 -2.14 -26.24
N ILE A 310 -15.55 -2.02 -25.24
CA ILE A 310 -16.49 -0.89 -25.17
C ILE A 310 -15.79 0.47 -25.01
N GLN A 311 -14.56 0.51 -24.47
CA GLN A 311 -13.79 1.75 -24.33
C GLN A 311 -13.22 2.24 -25.66
N GLU A 312 -13.00 1.35 -26.61
CA GLU A 312 -12.42 1.63 -27.93
C GLU A 312 -13.48 1.89 -29.00
N MET A 313 -14.74 1.60 -28.68
CA MET A 313 -15.85 1.73 -29.64
C MET A 313 -16.32 3.18 -29.85
N PRO A 314 -16.75 3.52 -31.07
CA PRO A 314 -17.49 4.74 -31.34
C PRO A 314 -18.81 4.80 -30.52
N PRO A 315 -19.32 5.98 -30.16
CA PRO A 315 -20.53 6.13 -29.36
C PRO A 315 -21.78 5.41 -29.89
N THR A 316 -21.89 5.26 -31.23
CA THR A 316 -22.97 4.53 -31.92
C THR A 316 -22.93 3.04 -31.62
N ASP A 317 -21.73 2.47 -31.63
CA ASP A 317 -21.53 1.03 -31.41
C ASP A 317 -21.64 0.67 -29.94
N VAL A 318 -21.20 1.56 -29.05
CA VAL A 318 -21.47 1.47 -27.60
C VAL A 318 -22.99 1.34 -27.35
N GLN A 319 -23.81 2.13 -28.06
CA GLN A 319 -25.26 2.07 -27.91
C GLN A 319 -25.83 0.73 -28.36
N ARG A 320 -25.35 0.18 -29.49
CA ARG A 320 -25.76 -1.17 -29.99
C ARG A 320 -25.36 -2.26 -28.99
N MET A 321 -24.14 -2.22 -28.49
CA MET A 321 -23.65 -3.20 -27.52
C MET A 321 -24.48 -3.21 -26.22
N ILE A 322 -24.90 -2.03 -25.75
CA ILE A 322 -25.77 -1.87 -24.57
C ILE A 322 -27.18 -2.45 -24.87
N GLN A 323 -27.74 -2.19 -26.06
CA GLN A 323 -29.06 -2.72 -26.47
C GLN A 323 -29.04 -4.24 -26.56
N GLY A 324 -27.94 -4.84 -27.04
CA GLY A 324 -27.76 -6.27 -27.05
C GLY A 324 -27.87 -6.93 -25.67
N LEU A 325 -27.35 -6.26 -24.64
CA LEU A 325 -27.48 -6.73 -23.24
C LEU A 325 -28.92 -6.63 -22.70
N GLU A 326 -29.74 -5.69 -23.21
CA GLU A 326 -31.16 -5.60 -22.82
C GLU A 326 -32.00 -6.72 -23.40
N GLN A 327 -31.70 -7.12 -24.65
CA GLN A 327 -32.40 -8.19 -25.35
C GLN A 327 -32.06 -9.59 -24.84
N SER A 328 -30.84 -9.78 -24.33
CA SER A 328 -30.38 -11.09 -23.82
C SER A 328 -30.91 -11.45 -22.44
N LYS A 329 -31.60 -10.54 -21.72
CA LYS A 329 -32.24 -10.85 -20.44
C LYS A 329 -33.55 -11.61 -20.63
N PRO A 330 -33.71 -12.80 -19.99
CA PRO A 330 -34.98 -13.49 -20.02
C PRO A 330 -36.07 -12.58 -19.43
N GLN A 331 -37.15 -12.39 -20.21
CA GLN A 331 -38.32 -11.61 -19.77
C GLN A 331 -38.85 -12.22 -18.47
N ARG A 332 -38.73 -11.49 -17.40
CA ARG A 332 -39.34 -11.85 -16.11
C ARG A 332 -40.84 -11.85 -16.33
N LYS A 333 -41.47 -13.05 -16.51
CA LYS A 333 -42.92 -13.20 -16.60
C LYS A 333 -43.57 -12.40 -15.47
N LYS A 334 -44.36 -11.39 -15.85
CA LYS A 334 -45.20 -10.64 -14.90
C LYS A 334 -46.12 -11.64 -14.24
N SER A 335 -45.96 -11.92 -12.96
CA SER A 335 -46.94 -12.74 -12.22
C SER A 335 -48.23 -11.92 -12.20
N THR A 336 -49.22 -12.39 -12.92
CA THR A 336 -50.61 -11.89 -12.90
C THR A 336 -51.15 -12.19 -11.50
N ARG A 337 -51.19 -11.18 -10.65
CA ARG A 337 -51.83 -11.22 -9.34
C ARG A 337 -53.33 -11.41 -9.56
N ARG A 338 -53.80 -12.66 -9.53
CA ARG A 338 -55.20 -13.04 -9.62
C ARG A 338 -55.94 -12.41 -8.47
N LYS A 339 -56.77 -11.37 -8.71
CA LYS A 339 -57.70 -10.82 -7.75
C LYS A 339 -58.70 -11.92 -7.37
N ARG A 340 -58.61 -12.45 -6.20
CA ARG A 340 -59.72 -13.22 -5.60
C ARG A 340 -60.85 -12.23 -5.32
N LYS A 341 -61.95 -12.37 -6.09
CA LYS A 341 -63.25 -11.80 -5.70
C LYS A 341 -63.79 -12.64 -4.58
N HIS A 342 -64.05 -12.00 -3.43
CA HIS A 342 -64.95 -12.55 -2.42
C HIS A 342 -66.38 -12.33 -2.87
N THR A 343 -67.11 -13.42 -2.97
CA THR A 343 -68.58 -13.48 -2.89
C THR A 343 -68.93 -13.87 -1.49
#